data_5dbbf9a9428c4b0d6f9804e9248e556a
#
_entry.id   5dbbf9a9428c4b0d6f9804e9248e556a
#
_cell.length_a   1.000
_cell.length_b   1.000
_cell.length_c   1.000
_cell.angle_alpha   90.00
_cell.angle_beta   90.00
_cell.angle_gamma   90.00
#
_symmetry.space_group_name_H-M   'P 1'
#
loop_
_entity.id
_entity.type
_entity.pdbx_description
1 polymer ?
#
loop_
_entity_poly.entity_id
_entity_poly.type
_entity_poly.pdbx_seq_one_letter_code
_entity_poly.pdbx_strand_id
1 'polypeptide(L)'
;MKLEFHHINYVSKDVDALHKFYVDILKMDDIAPQNFPRTDATDKTGYAGHIKFATEGSMQMHLAEQDFDVAARNGRHINPVERGHIAFRTNDIEAFKAHLSANGIEYADYGTAFAAEWHQIFFYDPEGNIIEVHQQVV
;
A
#
# COMPACT_ATOMS: atom_id res chain seq x y z
N MET A 1 -13.46 15.55 1.60
CA MET A 1 -12.99 14.14 1.47
C MET A 1 -12.72 13.85 -0.01
N LYS A 2 -11.60 14.31 -0.49
CA LYS A 2 -11.20 14.10 -1.88
C LYS A 2 -10.17 12.98 -1.94
N LEU A 3 -10.27 12.11 -2.95
CA LEU A 3 -9.28 11.07 -3.22
C LEU A 3 -8.40 11.50 -4.38
N GLU A 4 -7.08 11.32 -4.20
CA GLU A 4 -6.10 11.49 -5.27
C GLU A 4 -5.44 10.15 -5.53
N PHE A 5 -5.32 9.76 -6.79
CA PHE A 5 -4.58 8.56 -7.16
C PHE A 5 -3.13 8.71 -6.73
N HIS A 6 -2.59 7.73 -6.03
CA HIS A 6 -1.23 7.80 -5.49
C HIS A 6 -0.31 6.75 -6.09
N HIS A 7 -0.68 5.47 -5.99
CA HIS A 7 0.21 4.43 -6.48
C HIS A 7 -0.53 3.14 -6.84
N ILE A 8 0.17 2.31 -7.61
CA ILE A 8 -0.18 0.91 -7.81
C ILE A 8 0.86 0.07 -7.06
N ASN A 9 0.40 -0.92 -6.32
CA ASN A 9 1.26 -1.92 -5.69
C ASN A 9 1.18 -3.22 -6.49
N TYR A 10 2.32 -3.71 -6.96
CA TYR A 10 2.46 -5.05 -7.50
C TYR A 10 3.33 -5.88 -6.56
N VAL A 11 3.01 -7.15 -6.42
CA VAL A 11 3.80 -8.07 -5.60
C VAL A 11 4.54 -9.06 -6.48
N SER A 12 5.71 -9.49 -6.01
CA SER A 12 6.59 -10.40 -6.74
C SER A 12 7.38 -11.25 -5.76
N LYS A 13 7.80 -12.41 -6.22
CA LYS A 13 8.79 -13.21 -5.51
C LYS A 13 10.21 -12.71 -5.77
N ASP A 14 10.40 -11.88 -6.79
CA ASP A 14 11.68 -11.29 -7.17
C ASP A 14 11.47 -9.80 -7.50
N VAL A 15 11.51 -8.98 -6.46
CA VAL A 15 11.27 -7.53 -6.58
C VAL A 15 12.34 -6.85 -7.42
N ASP A 16 13.59 -7.29 -7.31
CA ASP A 16 14.69 -6.69 -8.09
C ASP A 16 14.49 -6.90 -9.59
N ALA A 17 14.10 -8.09 -10.01
CA ALA A 17 13.83 -8.38 -11.42
C ALA A 17 12.63 -7.59 -11.93
N LEU A 18 11.57 -7.49 -11.13
CA LEU A 18 10.38 -6.71 -11.48
C LEU A 18 10.72 -5.22 -11.63
N HIS A 19 11.44 -4.66 -10.66
CA HIS A 19 11.88 -3.27 -10.69
C HIS A 19 12.76 -2.99 -11.91
N LYS A 20 13.71 -3.88 -12.20
CA LYS A 20 14.60 -3.74 -13.35
C LYS A 20 13.82 -3.69 -14.66
N PHE A 21 12.76 -4.48 -14.79
CA PHE A 21 11.90 -4.44 -15.98
C PHE A 21 11.28 -3.05 -16.17
N TYR A 22 10.69 -2.47 -15.12
CA TYR A 22 10.06 -1.15 -15.22
C TYR A 22 11.07 -0.03 -15.49
N VAL A 23 12.24 -0.12 -14.88
CA VAL A 23 13.28 0.92 -15.08
C VAL A 23 13.97 0.76 -16.45
N ASP A 24 14.39 -0.45 -16.80
CA ASP A 24 15.21 -0.67 -18.01
C ASP A 24 14.37 -0.71 -19.28
N ILE A 25 13.24 -1.41 -19.26
CA ILE A 25 12.41 -1.62 -20.44
C ILE A 25 11.40 -0.49 -20.62
N LEU A 26 10.70 -0.10 -19.56
CA LEU A 26 9.71 0.97 -19.64
C LEU A 26 10.29 2.36 -19.37
N LYS A 27 11.59 2.44 -19.07
CA LYS A 27 12.32 3.70 -18.87
C LYS A 27 11.76 4.55 -17.72
N MET A 28 11.21 3.92 -16.71
CA MET A 28 10.79 4.62 -15.50
C MET A 28 11.98 5.00 -14.65
N ASP A 29 11.79 6.02 -13.82
CA ASP A 29 12.79 6.47 -12.86
C ASP A 29 12.63 5.70 -11.54
N ASP A 30 13.76 5.38 -10.91
CA ASP A 30 13.76 4.85 -9.55
C ASP A 30 13.38 5.94 -8.55
N ILE A 31 12.57 5.60 -7.54
CA ILE A 31 12.26 6.50 -6.43
C ILE A 31 13.08 6.06 -5.23
N ALA A 32 13.72 7.02 -4.56
CA ALA A 32 14.52 6.73 -3.37
C ALA A 32 13.65 6.15 -2.24
N PRO A 33 14.11 5.08 -1.55
CA PRO A 33 13.33 4.44 -0.48
C PRO A 33 12.94 5.39 0.66
N GLN A 34 13.68 6.46 0.89
CA GLN A 34 13.42 7.45 1.92
C GLN A 34 12.06 8.15 1.73
N ASN A 35 11.54 8.18 0.51
CA ASN A 35 10.24 8.79 0.22
C ASN A 35 9.07 7.95 0.78
N PHE A 36 9.34 6.73 1.23
CA PHE A 36 8.40 5.87 1.92
C PHE A 36 8.96 5.61 3.34
N PRO A 37 8.46 6.33 4.36
CA PRO A 37 9.01 6.24 5.72
C PRO A 37 8.54 4.96 6.40
N ARG A 38 9.23 3.89 6.11
CA ARG A 38 8.86 2.53 6.50
C ARG A 38 8.90 2.33 8.01
N THR A 39 7.84 1.72 8.56
CA THR A 39 7.82 1.30 9.96
C THR A 39 8.61 0.01 10.12
N ASP A 40 9.42 -0.09 11.19
CA ASP A 40 10.15 -1.32 11.50
C ASP A 40 9.17 -2.45 11.81
N ALA A 41 9.37 -3.59 11.15
CA ALA A 41 8.56 -4.77 11.41
C ALA A 41 8.98 -5.45 12.70
N THR A 42 7.98 -6.01 13.40
CA THR A 42 8.21 -6.87 14.56
C THR A 42 7.72 -8.28 14.25
N ASP A 43 7.88 -9.22 15.20
CA ASP A 43 7.35 -10.59 15.06
C ASP A 43 5.83 -10.61 14.94
N LYS A 44 5.15 -9.53 15.37
CA LYS A 44 3.69 -9.48 15.48
C LYS A 44 3.03 -8.49 14.54
N THR A 45 3.76 -7.49 14.07
CA THR A 45 3.19 -6.41 13.25
C THR A 45 4.13 -5.99 12.13
N GLY A 46 3.58 -5.26 11.16
CA GLY A 46 4.33 -4.66 10.08
C GLY A 46 4.58 -5.60 8.91
N TYR A 47 5.52 -5.21 8.08
CA TYR A 47 5.89 -5.93 6.87
C TYR A 47 7.39 -5.76 6.64
N ALA A 48 8.12 -6.87 6.60
CA ALA A 48 9.58 -6.89 6.50
C ALA A 48 10.09 -7.19 5.09
N GLY A 49 9.22 -7.42 4.12
CA GLY A 49 9.59 -7.77 2.76
C GLY A 49 10.36 -6.68 2.03
N HIS A 50 11.05 -7.08 0.98
CA HIS A 50 11.80 -6.15 0.13
C HIS A 50 10.83 -5.29 -0.69
N ILE A 51 11.09 -3.98 -0.79
CA ILE A 51 10.28 -3.05 -1.58
C ILE A 51 11.20 -2.17 -2.43
N LYS A 52 10.82 -1.96 -3.69
CA LYS A 52 11.41 -0.95 -4.57
C LYS A 52 10.32 -0.11 -5.22
N PHE A 53 10.70 1.05 -5.70
CA PHE A 53 9.75 2.04 -6.20
C PHE A 53 10.19 2.56 -7.55
N ALA A 54 9.21 2.86 -8.43
CA ALA A 54 9.46 3.44 -9.73
C ALA A 54 8.36 4.45 -10.08
N THR A 55 8.63 5.36 -11.00
CA THR A 55 7.67 6.37 -11.45
C THR A 55 7.88 6.73 -12.91
N GLU A 56 6.79 7.07 -13.61
CA GLU A 56 6.84 7.70 -14.92
C GLU A 56 6.73 9.23 -14.81
N GLY A 57 6.62 9.77 -13.59
CA GLY A 57 6.54 11.20 -13.31
C GLY A 57 5.25 11.66 -12.62
N SER A 58 4.14 10.96 -12.81
CA SER A 58 2.84 11.36 -12.25
C SER A 58 2.29 10.39 -11.20
N MET A 59 2.65 9.11 -11.29
CA MET A 59 2.20 8.09 -10.35
C MET A 59 3.40 7.33 -9.79
N GLN A 60 3.18 6.57 -8.74
CA GLN A 60 4.20 5.69 -8.18
C GLN A 60 3.84 4.23 -8.39
N MET A 61 4.86 3.41 -8.60
CA MET A 61 4.73 1.97 -8.49
C MET A 61 5.46 1.52 -7.24
N HIS A 62 4.77 0.80 -6.37
CA HIS A 62 5.36 0.15 -5.21
C HIS A 62 5.48 -1.34 -5.51
N LEU A 63 6.70 -1.83 -5.63
CA LEU A 63 7.00 -3.20 -6.03
C LEU A 63 7.46 -3.95 -4.80
N ALA A 64 6.61 -4.82 -4.27
CA ALA A 64 6.78 -5.40 -2.95
C ALA A 64 6.93 -6.92 -3.01
N GLU A 65 7.71 -7.47 -2.09
CA GLU A 65 7.84 -8.91 -1.94
C GLU A 65 6.53 -9.51 -1.43
N GLN A 66 6.04 -10.55 -2.10
CA GLN A 66 4.82 -11.24 -1.73
C GLN A 66 4.96 -11.87 -0.34
N ASP A 67 3.95 -11.66 0.52
CA ASP A 67 3.92 -12.19 1.87
C ASP A 67 2.49 -12.59 2.22
N PHE A 68 2.25 -13.89 2.34
CA PHE A 68 0.92 -14.44 2.59
C PHE A 68 0.47 -14.32 4.06
N ASP A 69 1.37 -13.93 4.97
CA ASP A 69 1.10 -13.95 6.42
C ASP A 69 0.89 -12.56 7.03
N VAL A 70 0.99 -11.50 6.22
CA VAL A 70 0.90 -10.11 6.72
C VAL A 70 -0.40 -9.85 7.45
N ALA A 71 -1.54 -10.29 6.89
CA ALA A 71 -2.84 -10.05 7.52
C ALA A 71 -2.92 -10.75 8.87
N ALA A 72 -2.51 -12.01 8.95
CA ALA A 72 -2.55 -12.78 10.20
C ALA A 72 -1.64 -12.16 11.27
N ARG A 73 -0.40 -11.78 10.90
CA ARG A 73 0.53 -11.15 11.86
C ARG A 73 -0.01 -9.84 12.43
N ASN A 74 -0.71 -9.08 11.61
CA ASN A 74 -1.23 -7.76 11.99
C ASN A 74 -2.66 -7.83 12.55
N GLY A 75 -3.25 -9.02 12.66
CA GLY A 75 -4.61 -9.18 13.18
C GLY A 75 -5.67 -8.55 12.29
N ARG A 76 -5.47 -8.57 10.98
CA ARG A 76 -6.38 -7.95 9.99
C ARG A 76 -6.90 -9.00 9.01
N HIS A 77 -8.02 -8.72 8.36
CA HIS A 77 -8.67 -9.65 7.44
C HIS A 77 -8.27 -9.45 5.97
N ILE A 78 -7.57 -8.36 5.64
CA ILE A 78 -7.12 -8.07 4.28
C ILE A 78 -5.61 -8.05 4.25
N ASN A 79 -5.00 -8.77 3.29
CA ASN A 79 -3.56 -8.80 3.09
C ASN A 79 -3.20 -7.93 1.87
N PRO A 80 -2.58 -6.74 2.08
CA PRO A 80 -2.28 -5.83 0.98
C PRO A 80 -1.07 -6.25 0.12
N VAL A 81 -0.30 -7.24 0.54
CA VAL A 81 0.89 -7.72 -0.18
C VAL A 81 0.78 -9.18 -0.62
N GLU A 82 -0.43 -9.68 -0.72
CA GLU A 82 -0.70 -11.01 -1.29
C GLU A 82 -0.78 -10.96 -2.81
N ARG A 83 -1.47 -9.98 -3.37
CA ARG A 83 -1.74 -9.86 -4.81
C ARG A 83 -1.70 -8.44 -5.36
N GLY A 84 -1.31 -7.46 -4.54
CA GLY A 84 -1.24 -6.07 -4.95
C GLY A 84 -2.55 -5.31 -4.75
N HIS A 85 -2.49 -4.00 -4.99
CA HIS A 85 -3.62 -3.10 -4.78
C HIS A 85 -3.40 -1.78 -5.52
N ILE A 86 -4.47 -0.99 -5.63
CA ILE A 86 -4.43 0.41 -6.06
C ILE A 86 -4.59 1.30 -4.83
N ALA A 87 -3.94 2.45 -4.80
CA ALA A 87 -3.95 3.32 -3.64
C ALA A 87 -4.29 4.77 -3.98
N PHE A 88 -5.10 5.36 -3.11
CA PHE A 88 -5.49 6.76 -3.18
C PHE A 88 -5.10 7.46 -1.88
N ARG A 89 -4.79 8.75 -1.98
CA ARG A 89 -4.51 9.60 -0.83
C ARG A 89 -5.71 10.50 -0.56
N THR A 90 -6.02 10.70 0.72
CA THR A 90 -7.06 11.63 1.16
C THR A 90 -6.49 12.61 2.18
N ASN A 91 -7.15 13.73 2.36
CA ASN A 91 -6.83 14.69 3.41
C ASN A 91 -7.69 14.51 4.67
N ASP A 92 -8.59 13.52 4.69
CA ASP A 92 -9.46 13.25 5.85
C ASP A 92 -9.84 11.78 5.91
N ILE A 93 -8.94 10.98 6.50
CA ILE A 93 -9.14 9.53 6.61
C ILE A 93 -10.30 9.16 7.53
N GLU A 94 -10.54 9.96 8.58
CA GLU A 94 -11.65 9.70 9.50
C GLU A 94 -13.00 9.89 8.83
N ALA A 95 -13.15 10.94 8.02
CA ALA A 95 -14.36 11.13 7.21
C ALA A 95 -14.55 10.01 6.21
N PHE A 96 -13.46 9.53 5.61
CA PHE A 96 -13.54 8.43 4.65
C PHE A 96 -13.93 7.11 5.33
N LYS A 97 -13.37 6.80 6.50
CA LYS A 97 -13.77 5.63 7.28
C LYS A 97 -15.26 5.67 7.63
N ALA A 98 -15.75 6.83 8.06
CA ALA A 98 -17.17 7.01 8.38
C ALA A 98 -18.04 6.79 7.13
N HIS A 99 -17.59 7.25 5.97
CA HIS A 99 -18.29 7.06 4.70
C HIS A 99 -18.38 5.57 4.32
N LEU A 100 -17.29 4.84 4.47
CA LEU A 100 -17.29 3.38 4.23
C LEU A 100 -18.30 2.69 5.15
N SER A 101 -18.25 3.01 6.44
CA SER A 101 -19.16 2.40 7.44
C SER A 101 -20.61 2.73 7.13
N ALA A 102 -20.91 3.97 6.73
CA ALA A 102 -22.27 4.37 6.37
C ALA A 102 -22.81 3.62 5.15
N ASN A 103 -21.94 3.12 4.29
CA ASN A 103 -22.29 2.32 3.11
C ASN A 103 -22.16 0.81 3.34
N GLY A 104 -21.94 0.38 4.59
CA GLY A 104 -21.83 -1.04 4.92
C GLY A 104 -20.58 -1.73 4.42
N ILE A 105 -19.51 -0.97 4.15
CA ILE A 105 -18.26 -1.51 3.64
C ILE A 105 -17.29 -1.70 4.80
N GLU A 106 -16.87 -2.95 5.02
CA GLU A 106 -15.82 -3.26 5.99
C GLU A 106 -14.46 -2.86 5.45
N TYR A 107 -13.60 -2.43 6.35
CA TYR A 107 -12.22 -2.10 6.01
C TYR A 107 -11.27 -2.61 7.07
N ALA A 108 -10.03 -2.86 6.66
CA ALA A 108 -8.94 -3.21 7.56
C ALA A 108 -8.12 -1.95 7.84
N ASP A 109 -8.13 -1.49 9.09
CA ASP A 109 -7.37 -0.30 9.51
C ASP A 109 -6.00 -0.75 10.02
N TYR A 110 -4.97 -0.55 9.22
CA TYR A 110 -3.61 -0.87 9.60
C TYR A 110 -2.93 0.28 10.36
N GLY A 111 -3.57 1.46 10.45
CA GLY A 111 -2.94 2.61 11.08
C GLY A 111 -1.60 2.91 10.42
N THR A 112 -0.56 3.08 11.22
CA THR A 112 0.81 3.35 10.76
C THR A 112 1.71 2.13 10.83
N ALA A 113 1.13 0.92 10.77
CA ALA A 113 1.90 -0.33 10.90
C ALA A 113 2.92 -0.55 9.78
N PHE A 114 2.66 -0.03 8.58
CA PHE A 114 3.55 -0.18 7.43
C PHE A 114 4.44 1.03 7.19
N ALA A 115 3.87 2.23 7.33
CA ALA A 115 4.58 3.49 7.13
C ALA A 115 4.28 4.41 8.31
N ALA A 116 5.33 4.89 8.98
CA ALA A 116 5.22 5.66 10.22
C ALA A 116 4.43 6.96 10.06
N GLU A 117 4.39 7.53 8.85
CA GLU A 117 3.74 8.80 8.58
C GLU A 117 2.47 8.67 7.72
N TRP A 118 2.02 7.44 7.46
CA TRP A 118 0.84 7.18 6.65
C TRP A 118 -0.15 6.34 7.44
N HIS A 119 -1.35 6.89 7.66
CA HIS A 119 -2.47 6.11 8.18
C HIS A 119 -3.13 5.40 7.00
N GLN A 120 -3.04 4.07 6.95
CA GLN A 120 -3.47 3.25 5.83
C GLN A 120 -4.65 2.36 6.20
N ILE A 121 -5.67 2.38 5.36
CA ILE A 121 -6.78 1.43 5.44
C ILE A 121 -6.93 0.70 4.10
N PHE A 122 -7.48 -0.51 4.15
CA PHE A 122 -7.69 -1.35 2.97
C PHE A 122 -9.09 -1.91 2.97
N PHE A 123 -9.69 -2.00 1.79
CA PHE A 123 -11.02 -2.59 1.63
C PHE A 123 -11.12 -3.20 0.24
N TYR A 124 -12.19 -3.96 -0.01
CA TYR A 124 -12.44 -4.59 -1.30
C TYR A 124 -13.44 -3.78 -2.12
N ASP A 125 -13.23 -3.75 -3.43
CA ASP A 125 -14.30 -3.37 -4.35
C ASP A 125 -15.25 -4.56 -4.55
N PRO A 126 -16.37 -4.41 -5.31
CA PRO A 126 -17.33 -5.51 -5.49
C PRO A 126 -16.75 -6.78 -6.12
N GLU A 127 -15.64 -6.69 -6.84
CA GLU A 127 -14.99 -7.83 -7.49
C GLU A 127 -13.84 -8.40 -6.63
N GLY A 128 -13.64 -7.88 -5.45
CA GLY A 128 -12.58 -8.35 -4.55
C GLY A 128 -11.20 -7.78 -4.83
N ASN A 129 -11.09 -6.71 -5.62
CA ASN A 129 -9.84 -6.00 -5.78
C ASN A 129 -9.55 -5.20 -4.52
N ILE A 130 -8.29 -5.21 -4.08
CA ILE A 130 -7.89 -4.49 -2.87
C ILE A 130 -7.65 -3.03 -3.20
N ILE A 131 -8.23 -2.14 -2.40
CA ILE A 131 -8.04 -0.70 -2.50
C ILE A 131 -7.43 -0.21 -1.19
N GLU A 132 -6.38 0.59 -1.30
CA GLU A 132 -5.80 1.33 -0.18
C GLU A 132 -6.30 2.76 -0.22
N VAL A 133 -6.66 3.31 0.94
CA VAL A 133 -6.78 4.76 1.13
C VAL A 133 -5.90 5.13 2.31
N HIS A 134 -5.10 6.17 2.15
CA HIS A 134 -4.23 6.63 3.22
C HIS A 134 -4.21 8.15 3.34
N GLN A 135 -3.79 8.61 4.52
CA GLN A 135 -3.53 10.01 4.79
C GLN A 135 -2.15 10.15 5.41
N GLN A 136 -1.42 11.18 4.99
CA GLN A 136 -0.18 11.55 5.69
C GLN A 136 -0.52 12.17 7.03
N VAL A 137 0.08 11.61 8.08
CA VAL A 137 -0.18 12.02 9.47
C VAL A 137 1.11 12.58 10.08
N VAL A 138 1.56 13.68 9.56
CA VAL A 138 2.82 14.29 10.01
C VAL A 138 2.54 15.41 10.99
#